data_a2971e31b2ea4750c6a1c58fb09fb79b
#
_entry.id   a2971e31b2ea4750c6a1c58fb09fb79b
#
_cell.length_a   1.000
_cell.length_b   1.000
_cell.length_c   1.000
_cell.angle_alpha   90.00
_cell.angle_beta   90.00
_cell.angle_gamma   90.00
#
_symmetry.space_group_name_H-M   'P 1'
#
loop_
_entity.id
_entity.type
_entity.pdbx_description
1 polymer ?
#
loop_
_entity_poly.entity_id
_entity_poly.type
_entity_poly.pdbx_seq_one_letter_code
_entity_poly.pdbx_strand_id
1 'polypeptide(L)'
;MDQKIKFPIALKHILLFSFLIILVLGLTTFLVSTLVRGDDRRKAEENNHTINARTAQTVQQTFTNAQKNSYILFDAFSKIKEPAKKGGQASQEVRASLIADFFRVNDDIIFVFSPDTNLKVNPSFKEKIGGAAGQKKLSDFLIANKSAASGKVRYFNARETLGIDSIIFTFQYGPLNAVKNAAVGVDTKALAALMSSGANNATILVDQNSAVLINPDYENEQKTYVAAQSLIDSIKDKEGVDNTQSLAETEDGRKFISVHKTKDNLYVITSVSENSVFAVINRTTYRIILFSLAILFIAIMAIRLFSKNITNPIADLVDASAKIERGEFELDIKPRTHDEIGLLTSSFIQMGKGLAEREKLMVSFSKFTNKTIAQKAASGELALGGENRNATIFFSDIRSFTAMSETMQPKEVVEFLNAYMTRMVECVNKTNGVVDKYIGDAIMAVWGAPESAGSPALDALNAVTAALMMRVSLFHFNQSRKERGLAPVRIGCGINSGPVVAGQIGSNERMEYTVIGDAVNLASRTEALNKPFATDILITENTYNLIKDKVIVEEMPGVHVKGKTDAIKMFAVINLAGKERPSSIEEVRKIIGTAAPDLAKVNTDDEEKKYKIEG
;
A
#
# COMPACT_ATOMS: atom_id res chain seq x y z
N MET A 1 -18.68 -17.89 0.20
CA MET A 1 -17.99 -17.43 -1.03
C MET A 1 -16.60 -16.94 -0.63
N ASP A 2 -15.56 -17.72 -0.91
CA ASP A 2 -14.16 -17.27 -0.72
C ASP A 2 -13.82 -16.21 -1.79
N GLN A 3 -14.20 -14.98 -1.54
CA GLN A 3 -13.66 -13.86 -2.32
C GLN A 3 -12.20 -13.65 -1.91
N LYS A 4 -11.28 -14.37 -2.57
CA LYS A 4 -9.85 -14.06 -2.49
C LYS A 4 -9.66 -12.61 -2.89
N ILE A 5 -9.22 -11.79 -1.95
CA ILE A 5 -8.88 -10.38 -2.23
C ILE A 5 -7.77 -10.37 -3.27
N LYS A 6 -8.11 -10.09 -4.54
CA LYS A 6 -7.16 -10.06 -5.67
C LYS A 6 -6.09 -8.97 -5.52
N PHE A 7 -6.39 -7.90 -4.79
CA PHE A 7 -5.51 -6.75 -4.61
C PHE A 7 -5.59 -6.24 -3.15
N PRO A 8 -4.70 -6.72 -2.25
CA PRO A 8 -4.66 -6.25 -0.87
C PRO A 8 -4.41 -4.74 -0.77
N ILE A 9 -5.02 -4.08 0.21
CA ILE A 9 -4.85 -2.64 0.49
C ILE A 9 -3.36 -2.30 0.68
N ALA A 10 -2.60 -3.18 1.36
CA ALA A 10 -1.15 -3.05 1.52
C ALA A 10 -0.41 -2.88 0.19
N LEU A 11 -0.72 -3.72 -0.79
CA LEU A 11 -0.07 -3.67 -2.11
C LEU A 11 -0.44 -2.39 -2.87
N LYS A 12 -1.70 -1.94 -2.76
CA LYS A 12 -2.14 -0.67 -3.36
C LYS A 12 -1.37 0.53 -2.80
N HIS A 13 -1.23 0.61 -1.48
CA HIS A 13 -0.48 1.68 -0.83
C HIS A 13 1.01 1.63 -1.17
N ILE A 14 1.66 0.44 -1.14
CA ILE A 14 3.07 0.30 -1.53
C ILE A 14 3.28 0.79 -2.96
N LEU A 15 2.46 0.34 -3.91
CA LEU A 15 2.58 0.74 -5.31
C LEU A 15 2.34 2.23 -5.50
N LEU A 16 1.26 2.79 -4.90
CA LEU A 16 0.91 4.20 -5.05
C LEU A 16 1.99 5.11 -4.46
N PHE A 17 2.41 4.87 -3.22
CA PHE A 17 3.40 5.72 -2.55
C PHE A 17 4.80 5.54 -3.15
N SER A 18 5.20 4.31 -3.53
CA SER A 18 6.46 4.09 -4.24
C SER A 18 6.49 4.80 -5.58
N PHE A 19 5.41 4.75 -6.35
CA PHE A 19 5.29 5.50 -7.61
C PHE A 19 5.38 7.00 -7.39
N LEU A 20 4.67 7.55 -6.40
CA LEU A 20 4.70 8.99 -6.09
C LEU A 20 6.11 9.44 -5.67
N ILE A 21 6.79 8.67 -4.82
CA ILE A 21 8.15 8.96 -4.36
C ILE A 21 9.13 8.91 -5.53
N ILE A 22 9.07 7.88 -6.37
CA ILE A 22 9.92 7.76 -7.56
C ILE A 22 9.68 8.92 -8.52
N LEU A 23 8.42 9.31 -8.75
CA LEU A 23 8.06 10.43 -9.60
C LEU A 23 8.64 11.74 -9.08
N VAL A 24 8.44 12.03 -7.78
CA VAL A 24 8.93 13.28 -7.16
C VAL A 24 10.45 13.32 -7.14
N LEU A 25 11.11 12.25 -6.70
CA LEU A 25 12.58 12.18 -6.67
C LEU A 25 13.18 12.20 -8.08
N GLY A 26 12.56 11.53 -9.04
CA GLY A 26 12.99 11.56 -10.44
C GLY A 26 12.84 12.94 -11.05
N LEU A 27 11.70 13.59 -10.85
CA LEU A 27 11.44 14.95 -11.35
C LEU A 27 12.37 15.99 -10.71
N THR A 28 12.57 15.93 -9.39
CA THR A 28 13.47 16.85 -8.68
C THR A 28 14.92 16.64 -9.11
N THR A 29 15.38 15.40 -9.22
CA THR A 29 16.73 15.10 -9.70
C THR A 29 16.95 15.60 -11.13
N PHE A 30 15.98 15.38 -12.01
CA PHE A 30 16.01 15.86 -13.39
C PHE A 30 16.04 17.39 -13.43
N LEU A 31 15.17 18.07 -12.69
CA LEU A 31 15.07 19.53 -12.66
C LEU A 31 16.35 20.16 -12.10
N VAL A 32 16.85 19.65 -10.97
CA VAL A 32 18.11 20.13 -10.36
C VAL A 32 19.26 19.89 -11.30
N SER A 33 19.38 18.70 -11.91
CA SER A 33 20.48 18.41 -12.84
C SER A 33 20.46 19.34 -14.06
N THR A 34 19.30 19.62 -14.62
CA THR A 34 19.19 20.51 -15.81
C THR A 34 19.44 21.97 -15.47
N LEU A 35 18.91 22.46 -14.34
CA LEU A 35 19.14 23.84 -13.90
C LEU A 35 20.60 24.09 -13.54
N VAL A 36 21.21 23.18 -12.74
CA VAL A 36 22.61 23.31 -12.32
C VAL A 36 23.55 23.24 -13.54
N ARG A 37 23.30 22.32 -14.50
CA ARG A 37 24.12 22.25 -15.72
C ARG A 37 24.04 23.53 -16.54
N GLY A 38 22.87 24.13 -16.67
CA GLY A 38 22.70 25.39 -17.39
C GLY A 38 23.40 26.57 -16.73
N ASP A 39 23.30 26.68 -15.40
CA ASP A 39 23.91 27.76 -14.63
C ASP A 39 25.44 27.63 -14.57
N ASP A 40 25.96 26.42 -14.34
CA ASP A 40 27.40 26.17 -14.28
C ASP A 40 28.07 26.34 -15.66
N ARG A 41 27.37 25.98 -16.74
CA ARG A 41 27.85 26.29 -18.10
C ARG A 41 28.01 27.77 -18.28
N ARG A 42 26.99 28.56 -17.95
CA ARG A 42 27.04 30.03 -18.09
C ARG A 42 28.15 30.64 -17.23
N LYS A 43 28.29 30.17 -15.97
CA LYS A 43 29.36 30.62 -15.08
C LYS A 43 30.77 30.26 -15.60
N ALA A 44 30.94 29.07 -16.19
CA ALA A 44 32.18 28.68 -16.80
C ALA A 44 32.55 29.54 -18.01
N GLU A 45 31.55 29.84 -18.86
CA GLU A 45 31.71 30.76 -19.99
C GLU A 45 32.09 32.17 -19.52
N GLU A 46 31.36 32.76 -18.55
CA GLU A 46 31.62 34.07 -17.98
C GLU A 46 33.00 34.17 -17.28
N ASN A 47 33.34 33.12 -16.51
CA ASN A 47 34.65 33.03 -15.84
C ASN A 47 35.79 32.95 -16.85
N ASN A 48 35.68 32.08 -17.87
CA ASN A 48 36.69 31.93 -18.90
C ASN A 48 36.89 33.26 -19.65
N HIS A 49 35.83 33.94 -20.00
CA HIS A 49 35.87 35.25 -20.62
C HIS A 49 36.54 36.30 -19.71
N THR A 50 36.19 36.33 -18.42
CA THR A 50 36.77 37.27 -17.45
C THR A 50 38.24 37.06 -17.23
N ILE A 51 38.68 35.77 -17.09
CA ILE A 51 40.10 35.42 -16.97
C ILE A 51 40.84 35.85 -18.24
N ASN A 52 40.29 35.56 -19.42
CA ASN A 52 40.86 35.93 -20.69
C ASN A 52 41.06 37.45 -20.82
N ALA A 53 40.04 38.23 -20.54
CA ALA A 53 40.09 39.69 -20.60
C ALA A 53 41.12 40.30 -19.63
N ARG A 54 41.15 39.79 -18.36
CA ARG A 54 42.15 40.24 -17.37
C ARG A 54 43.57 39.91 -17.79
N THR A 55 43.81 38.71 -18.30
CA THR A 55 45.10 38.30 -18.79
C THR A 55 45.54 39.14 -19.97
N ALA A 56 44.65 39.40 -20.93
CA ALA A 56 44.90 40.29 -22.06
C ALA A 56 45.25 41.69 -21.63
N GLN A 57 44.56 42.25 -20.64
CA GLN A 57 44.86 43.55 -20.07
C GLN A 57 46.24 43.57 -19.41
N THR A 58 46.59 42.54 -18.64
CA THR A 58 47.92 42.44 -18.03
C THR A 58 49.02 42.33 -19.07
N VAL A 59 48.84 41.49 -20.09
CA VAL A 59 49.75 41.39 -21.24
C VAL A 59 49.95 42.75 -21.89
N GLN A 60 48.87 43.44 -22.22
CA GLN A 60 48.87 44.77 -22.82
C GLN A 60 49.62 45.78 -21.96
N GLN A 61 49.38 45.80 -20.65
CA GLN A 61 50.05 46.70 -19.71
C GLN A 61 51.57 46.42 -19.61
N THR A 62 51.94 45.13 -19.52
CA THR A 62 53.35 44.73 -19.44
C THR A 62 54.13 45.26 -20.63
N PHE A 63 53.66 44.97 -21.85
CA PHE A 63 54.38 45.42 -23.06
C PHE A 63 54.31 46.94 -23.27
N THR A 64 53.15 47.58 -22.99
CA THR A 64 53.03 49.03 -23.04
C THR A 64 53.99 49.72 -22.06
N ASN A 65 54.08 49.23 -20.82
CA ASN A 65 55.01 49.77 -19.83
C ASN A 65 56.46 49.56 -20.24
N ALA A 66 56.81 48.36 -20.69
CA ALA A 66 58.18 48.09 -21.16
C ALA A 66 58.55 49.00 -22.35
N GLN A 67 57.62 49.22 -23.31
CA GLN A 67 57.81 50.14 -24.44
C GLN A 67 57.98 51.58 -23.98
N LYS A 68 57.10 52.06 -23.12
CA LYS A 68 57.08 53.43 -22.60
C LYS A 68 58.35 53.73 -21.80
N ASN A 69 58.73 52.84 -20.89
CA ASN A 69 59.92 53.01 -20.05
C ASN A 69 61.21 52.99 -20.91
N SER A 70 61.26 52.09 -21.90
CA SER A 70 62.41 52.04 -22.84
C SER A 70 62.43 53.28 -23.72
N TYR A 71 61.32 53.83 -24.18
CA TYR A 71 61.24 55.07 -24.89
C TYR A 71 61.86 56.23 -24.08
N ILE A 72 61.49 56.35 -22.78
CA ILE A 72 61.99 57.39 -21.89
C ILE A 72 63.54 57.27 -21.80
N LEU A 73 64.07 56.04 -21.67
CA LEU A 73 65.47 55.82 -21.63
C LEU A 73 66.17 56.26 -22.94
N PHE A 74 65.62 55.90 -24.11
CA PHE A 74 66.12 56.23 -25.41
C PHE A 74 66.07 57.75 -25.66
N ASP A 75 65.07 58.42 -25.27
CA ASP A 75 64.93 59.88 -25.36
C ASP A 75 66.00 60.59 -24.47
N ALA A 76 66.18 60.10 -23.26
CA ALA A 76 67.20 60.61 -22.34
C ALA A 76 68.61 60.43 -22.93
N PHE A 77 68.87 59.26 -23.50
CA PHE A 77 70.13 59.01 -24.18
C PHE A 77 70.40 59.91 -25.40
N SER A 78 69.41 60.21 -26.20
CA SER A 78 69.50 61.10 -27.37
C SER A 78 69.90 62.53 -27.00
N LYS A 79 69.50 62.98 -25.79
CA LYS A 79 69.81 64.32 -25.28
C LYS A 79 71.20 64.49 -24.69
N ILE A 80 71.85 63.39 -24.30
CA ILE A 80 73.17 63.44 -23.75
C ILE A 80 74.15 63.51 -24.92
N LYS A 81 74.73 64.71 -25.19
CA LYS A 81 75.73 64.95 -26.26
C LYS A 81 76.88 63.98 -26.20
N GLU A 82 77.29 63.42 -27.35
CA GLU A 82 78.48 62.63 -27.44
C GLU A 82 79.69 63.46 -27.12
N PRO A 83 80.68 62.91 -26.35
CA PRO A 83 81.85 63.67 -25.96
C PRO A 83 82.75 63.97 -27.14
N ALA A 84 82.95 65.23 -27.46
CA ALA A 84 84.05 65.63 -28.32
C ALA A 84 85.40 65.28 -27.64
N LYS A 85 86.34 64.78 -28.35
CA LYS A 85 87.61 64.04 -28.06
C LYS A 85 88.43 64.36 -26.82
N LYS A 86 88.02 64.99 -25.72
CA LYS A 86 88.79 65.12 -24.45
C LYS A 86 87.95 65.50 -23.22
N GLY A 87 86.78 65.02 -23.02
CA GLY A 87 85.93 65.34 -21.81
C GLY A 87 84.85 64.31 -21.49
N GLY A 88 85.01 63.06 -21.93
CA GLY A 88 83.97 62.07 -22.04
C GLY A 88 83.57 61.26 -20.80
N GLN A 89 84.30 61.39 -19.69
CA GLN A 89 84.10 60.51 -18.50
C GLN A 89 82.78 60.78 -17.80
N ALA A 90 82.45 62.03 -17.59
CA ALA A 90 81.17 62.43 -16.93
C ALA A 90 79.93 62.03 -17.72
N SER A 91 79.98 62.12 -19.05
CA SER A 91 78.85 61.67 -19.91
C SER A 91 78.71 60.15 -19.94
N GLN A 92 79.81 59.37 -19.85
CA GLN A 92 79.76 57.94 -19.76
C GLN A 92 79.27 57.45 -18.40
N GLU A 93 79.62 58.11 -17.29
CA GLU A 93 79.12 57.83 -15.94
C GLU A 93 77.62 58.08 -15.83
N VAL A 94 77.13 59.20 -16.37
CA VAL A 94 75.72 59.51 -16.40
C VAL A 94 74.92 58.50 -17.20
N ARG A 95 75.45 58.10 -18.39
CA ARG A 95 74.83 57.04 -19.22
C ARG A 95 74.83 55.71 -18.51
N ALA A 96 75.87 55.34 -17.80
CA ALA A 96 75.96 54.10 -17.02
C ALA A 96 74.99 54.10 -15.84
N SER A 97 74.89 55.23 -15.10
CA SER A 97 73.96 55.38 -14.02
C SER A 97 72.52 55.26 -14.50
N LEU A 98 72.11 55.94 -15.60
CA LEU A 98 70.78 55.85 -16.20
C LEU A 98 70.44 54.40 -16.60
N ILE A 99 71.34 53.65 -17.16
CA ILE A 99 71.08 52.22 -17.48
C ILE A 99 70.95 51.38 -16.22
N ALA A 100 71.73 51.60 -15.21
CA ALA A 100 71.65 50.86 -13.95
C ALA A 100 70.34 51.14 -13.21
N ASP A 101 69.91 52.43 -13.14
CA ASP A 101 68.64 52.82 -12.54
C ASP A 101 67.46 52.30 -13.34
N PHE A 102 67.50 52.30 -14.68
CA PHE A 102 66.50 51.74 -15.54
C PHE A 102 66.28 50.25 -15.29
N PHE A 103 67.31 49.46 -15.25
CA PHE A 103 67.17 48.03 -14.98
C PHE A 103 66.82 47.70 -13.53
N ARG A 104 67.14 48.57 -12.60
CA ARG A 104 66.72 48.44 -11.19
C ARG A 104 65.23 48.60 -11.00
N VAL A 105 64.63 49.51 -11.80
CA VAL A 105 63.18 49.79 -11.76
C VAL A 105 62.41 48.84 -12.65
N ASN A 106 63.02 48.35 -13.74
CA ASN A 106 62.44 47.44 -14.72
C ASN A 106 63.20 46.12 -14.71
N ASP A 107 63.02 45.36 -13.67
CA ASP A 107 63.71 44.11 -13.41
C ASP A 107 63.27 42.97 -14.34
N ASP A 108 62.10 43.08 -14.93
CA ASP A 108 61.53 42.21 -15.96
C ASP A 108 62.08 42.46 -17.37
N ILE A 109 62.80 43.58 -17.60
CA ILE A 109 63.43 43.86 -18.89
C ILE A 109 64.83 43.21 -18.96
N ILE A 110 65.01 42.29 -19.89
CA ILE A 110 66.23 41.53 -20.14
C ILE A 110 67.25 42.38 -20.82
N PHE A 111 66.86 43.09 -21.84
CA PHE A 111 67.73 43.99 -22.60
C PHE A 111 66.96 45.10 -23.29
N VAL A 112 67.65 46.16 -23.65
CA VAL A 112 67.15 47.20 -24.56
C VAL A 112 68.14 47.41 -25.67
N PHE A 113 67.64 47.69 -26.87
CA PHE A 113 68.49 47.99 -28.04
C PHE A 113 67.90 49.18 -28.82
N SER A 114 68.73 50.13 -29.13
CA SER A 114 68.41 51.19 -30.06
C SER A 114 69.70 51.75 -30.68
N PRO A 115 69.60 52.52 -31.79
CA PRO A 115 70.77 53.19 -32.35
C PRO A 115 71.48 54.16 -31.39
N ASP A 116 70.72 54.70 -30.40
CA ASP A 116 71.24 55.64 -29.42
C ASP A 116 71.92 54.96 -28.23
N THR A 117 71.42 53.80 -27.83
CA THR A 117 71.92 53.07 -26.65
C THR A 117 72.87 51.91 -26.96
N ASN A 118 72.86 51.44 -28.21
CA ASN A 118 73.36 50.15 -28.60
C ASN A 118 72.71 49.04 -27.73
N LEU A 119 73.20 47.83 -27.81
CA LEU A 119 72.66 46.73 -26.99
C LEU A 119 73.08 46.88 -25.51
N LYS A 120 72.11 47.00 -24.63
CA LYS A 120 72.34 46.99 -23.16
C LYS A 120 71.56 45.86 -22.57
N VAL A 121 72.28 44.99 -21.85
CA VAL A 121 71.65 43.80 -21.17
C VAL A 121 71.63 44.06 -19.67
N ASN A 122 70.48 43.72 -19.06
CA ASN A 122 70.26 43.77 -17.62
C ASN A 122 71.29 42.83 -16.94
N PRO A 123 72.06 43.35 -15.99
CA PRO A 123 73.08 42.54 -15.28
C PRO A 123 72.50 41.23 -14.68
N SER A 124 71.26 41.23 -14.19
CA SER A 124 70.60 40.08 -13.62
C SER A 124 70.34 38.93 -14.61
N PHE A 125 70.33 39.23 -15.90
CA PHE A 125 70.11 38.24 -16.98
C PHE A 125 71.35 37.88 -17.75
N LYS A 126 72.49 38.59 -17.56
CA LYS A 126 73.66 38.44 -18.35
C LYS A 126 74.16 37.00 -18.42
N GLU A 127 74.26 36.32 -17.29
CA GLU A 127 74.65 34.92 -17.20
C GLU A 127 73.52 33.98 -17.71
N LYS A 128 72.24 34.29 -17.44
CA LYS A 128 71.14 33.49 -17.86
C LYS A 128 70.95 33.37 -19.36
N ILE A 129 71.32 34.38 -20.12
CA ILE A 129 71.28 34.39 -21.58
C ILE A 129 72.55 33.82 -22.22
N GLY A 130 73.47 33.21 -21.44
CA GLY A 130 74.77 32.63 -21.94
C GLY A 130 75.89 33.59 -22.09
N GLY A 131 76.00 34.64 -21.29
CA GLY A 131 77.10 35.59 -21.20
C GLY A 131 77.41 36.30 -22.53
N ALA A 132 78.67 36.34 -22.90
CA ALA A 132 79.13 36.99 -24.12
C ALA A 132 78.67 36.31 -25.44
N ALA A 133 78.60 34.97 -25.42
CA ALA A 133 78.11 34.19 -26.59
C ALA A 133 76.59 34.46 -26.84
N GLY A 134 75.79 34.51 -25.77
CA GLY A 134 74.37 34.81 -25.87
C GLY A 134 74.09 36.25 -26.31
N GLN A 135 74.90 37.20 -25.83
CA GLN A 135 74.81 38.61 -26.30
C GLN A 135 75.14 38.73 -27.81
N LYS A 136 76.12 37.95 -28.32
CA LYS A 136 76.40 37.91 -29.76
C LYS A 136 75.28 37.34 -30.56
N LYS A 137 74.66 36.18 -30.14
CA LYS A 137 73.50 35.60 -30.80
C LYS A 137 72.30 36.58 -30.79
N LEU A 138 72.08 37.29 -29.69
CA LEU A 138 71.08 38.33 -29.61
C LEU A 138 71.33 39.49 -30.58
N SER A 139 72.60 39.98 -30.66
CA SER A 139 72.98 41.02 -31.60
C SER A 139 72.69 40.60 -33.03
N ASP A 140 73.12 39.37 -33.41
CA ASP A 140 72.91 38.82 -34.76
C ASP A 140 71.38 38.68 -35.05
N PHE A 141 70.61 38.23 -34.11
CA PHE A 141 69.13 38.17 -34.22
C PHE A 141 68.51 39.55 -34.43
N LEU A 142 68.93 40.56 -33.67
CA LEU A 142 68.41 41.93 -33.77
C LEU A 142 68.77 42.60 -35.13
N ILE A 143 69.94 42.26 -35.65
CA ILE A 143 70.37 42.76 -36.99
C ILE A 143 69.51 42.11 -38.08
N ALA A 144 69.27 40.82 -37.98
CA ALA A 144 68.50 40.07 -38.96
C ALA A 144 66.97 40.50 -38.94
N ASN A 145 66.45 40.84 -37.77
CA ASN A 145 65.09 41.17 -37.56
C ASN A 145 64.81 42.69 -37.35
N LYS A 146 65.65 43.54 -37.98
CA LYS A 146 65.39 44.99 -38.00
C LYS A 146 63.97 45.26 -38.46
N SER A 147 63.23 46.04 -37.67
CA SER A 147 61.84 46.35 -37.94
C SER A 147 61.61 46.76 -39.39
N ALA A 148 60.60 46.17 -40.00
CA ALA A 148 60.20 46.62 -41.32
C ALA A 148 59.52 48.03 -41.21
N ALA A 149 59.58 48.79 -42.26
CA ALA A 149 59.18 50.18 -42.37
C ALA A 149 57.63 50.46 -42.14
N SER A 150 56.93 49.59 -41.46
CA SER A 150 55.47 49.66 -41.32
C SER A 150 54.97 50.30 -40.02
N GLY A 151 55.85 50.74 -39.11
CA GLY A 151 55.44 51.34 -37.83
C GLY A 151 54.74 50.41 -36.83
N LYS A 152 54.48 49.18 -37.19
CA LYS A 152 53.82 48.19 -36.32
C LYS A 152 54.80 47.50 -35.39
N VAL A 153 54.38 47.26 -34.15
CA VAL A 153 55.12 46.43 -33.17
C VAL A 153 55.14 45.00 -33.68
N ARG A 154 56.30 44.34 -33.60
CA ARG A 154 56.49 42.92 -33.91
C ARG A 154 56.96 42.22 -32.67
N TYR A 155 56.43 41.03 -32.43
CA TYR A 155 56.75 40.20 -31.29
C TYR A 155 57.42 38.90 -31.75
N PHE A 156 58.40 38.41 -30.97
CA PHE A 156 59.13 37.20 -31.26
C PHE A 156 59.32 36.40 -30.00
N ASN A 157 59.00 35.11 -30.02
CA ASN A 157 59.39 34.19 -28.96
C ASN A 157 60.92 34.05 -28.99
N ALA A 158 61.52 34.43 -27.92
CA ALA A 158 63.00 34.44 -27.86
C ALA A 158 63.61 33.30 -27.04
N ARG A 159 62.80 32.31 -26.61
CA ARG A 159 63.27 31.17 -25.82
C ARG A 159 64.41 30.39 -26.48
N GLU A 160 64.28 30.12 -27.77
CA GLU A 160 65.34 29.43 -28.52
C GLU A 160 66.58 30.29 -28.66
N THR A 161 66.44 31.59 -28.77
CA THR A 161 67.55 32.54 -28.97
C THR A 161 68.26 32.83 -27.67
N LEU A 162 67.52 33.01 -26.56
CA LEU A 162 68.11 33.47 -25.29
C LEU A 162 68.25 32.35 -24.24
N GLY A 163 67.62 31.18 -24.47
CA GLY A 163 67.62 30.06 -23.51
C GLY A 163 66.72 30.27 -22.28
N ILE A 164 65.91 31.33 -22.25
CA ILE A 164 64.97 31.70 -21.18
C ILE A 164 63.65 32.10 -21.77
N ASP A 165 62.59 31.93 -20.99
CA ASP A 165 61.24 32.31 -21.38
C ASP A 165 61.15 33.82 -21.53
N SER A 166 61.15 34.29 -22.75
CA SER A 166 61.23 35.70 -23.07
C SER A 166 60.58 36.05 -24.40
N ILE A 167 60.09 37.27 -24.49
CA ILE A 167 59.59 37.86 -25.72
C ILE A 167 60.44 39.08 -26.08
N ILE A 168 60.89 39.10 -27.33
CA ILE A 168 61.48 40.28 -27.93
C ILE A 168 60.43 41.00 -28.72
N PHE A 169 60.29 42.29 -28.50
CA PHE A 169 59.42 43.08 -29.34
C PHE A 169 60.19 44.25 -29.93
N THR A 170 59.88 44.59 -31.20
CA THR A 170 60.50 45.68 -31.94
C THR A 170 59.48 46.75 -32.26
N PHE A 171 59.89 48.02 -32.13
CA PHE A 171 59.02 49.15 -32.38
C PHE A 171 59.81 50.36 -32.89
N GLN A 172 59.07 51.33 -33.41
CA GLN A 172 59.68 52.59 -33.90
C GLN A 172 59.51 53.70 -32.84
N TYR A 173 60.50 54.55 -32.71
CA TYR A 173 60.43 55.67 -31.79
C TYR A 173 61.14 56.90 -32.44
N GLY A 174 60.93 58.08 -31.87
CA GLY A 174 61.48 59.35 -32.35
C GLY A 174 60.49 60.18 -33.17
N PRO A 175 60.92 61.38 -33.60
CA PRO A 175 60.06 62.25 -34.39
C PRO A 175 59.83 61.69 -35.80
N LEU A 176 58.69 62.03 -36.44
CA LEU A 176 58.29 61.50 -37.77
C LEU A 176 59.35 61.64 -38.85
N ASN A 177 60.20 62.64 -38.76
CA ASN A 177 61.28 62.91 -39.72
C ASN A 177 62.62 62.17 -39.39
N ALA A 178 62.72 61.50 -38.22
CA ALA A 178 63.91 60.81 -37.76
C ALA A 178 63.56 59.54 -36.93
N VAL A 179 62.73 58.70 -37.52
CA VAL A 179 62.22 57.46 -36.88
C VAL A 179 63.39 56.49 -36.75
N LYS A 180 63.57 55.97 -35.55
CA LYS A 180 64.53 54.96 -35.17
C LYS A 180 63.90 53.66 -34.77
N ASN A 181 64.55 52.52 -35.04
CA ASN A 181 64.06 51.21 -34.62
C ASN A 181 64.65 50.84 -33.25
N ALA A 182 63.80 50.33 -32.38
CA ALA A 182 64.19 49.81 -31.08
C ALA A 182 63.77 48.35 -30.90
N ALA A 183 64.40 47.65 -30.00
CA ALA A 183 64.04 46.33 -29.57
C ALA A 183 64.15 46.20 -28.03
N VAL A 184 63.25 45.51 -27.43
CA VAL A 184 63.22 45.26 -25.99
C VAL A 184 62.94 43.77 -25.77
N GLY A 185 63.69 43.17 -24.90
CA GLY A 185 63.47 41.78 -24.42
C GLY A 185 62.85 41.80 -23.03
N VAL A 186 61.74 41.13 -22.85
CA VAL A 186 60.97 41.03 -21.58
C VAL A 186 61.00 39.57 -21.10
N ASP A 187 61.32 39.40 -19.83
CA ASP A 187 61.10 38.08 -19.14
C ASP A 187 59.63 37.79 -19.03
N THR A 188 59.19 36.67 -19.56
CA THR A 188 57.79 36.29 -19.57
C THR A 188 57.44 35.34 -18.43
N LYS A 189 58.36 35.04 -17.49
CA LYS A 189 58.14 34.10 -16.39
C LYS A 189 56.90 34.47 -15.54
N ALA A 190 56.75 35.75 -15.20
CA ALA A 190 55.61 36.21 -14.43
C ALA A 190 54.30 36.09 -15.23
N LEU A 191 54.32 36.42 -16.54
CA LEU A 191 53.16 36.25 -17.41
C LEU A 191 52.83 34.77 -17.62
N ALA A 192 53.81 33.92 -17.80
CA ALA A 192 53.61 32.48 -17.93
C ALA A 192 53.01 31.87 -16.63
N ALA A 193 53.51 32.33 -15.46
CA ALA A 193 52.94 31.93 -14.17
C ALA A 193 51.47 32.39 -14.00
N LEU A 194 51.13 33.59 -14.45
CA LEU A 194 49.76 34.08 -14.46
C LEU A 194 48.86 33.22 -15.38
N MET A 195 49.36 32.83 -16.54
CA MET A 195 48.65 32.02 -17.53
C MET A 195 48.51 30.54 -17.10
N SER A 196 49.41 30.03 -16.28
CA SER A 196 49.36 28.67 -15.71
C SER A 196 48.58 28.55 -14.40
N SER A 197 48.08 29.68 -13.82
CA SER A 197 47.53 29.71 -12.45
C SER A 197 46.17 29.10 -12.30
N GLY A 198 45.51 28.60 -13.33
CA GLY A 198 44.21 27.96 -13.28
C GLY A 198 44.29 26.45 -13.48
N ALA A 199 43.95 25.64 -12.46
CA ALA A 199 44.02 24.17 -12.52
C ALA A 199 43.22 23.53 -13.68
N ASN A 200 42.30 24.28 -14.28
CA ASN A 200 41.41 23.81 -15.36
C ASN A 200 41.45 24.68 -16.61
N ASN A 201 42.26 25.77 -16.61
CA ASN A 201 42.30 26.74 -17.70
C ASN A 201 43.70 26.74 -18.31
N ALA A 202 43.79 26.47 -19.59
CA ALA A 202 45.01 26.69 -20.35
C ALA A 202 44.91 28.05 -21.05
N THR A 203 45.93 28.89 -20.84
CA THR A 203 46.00 30.22 -21.50
C THR A 203 47.31 30.33 -22.30
N ILE A 204 47.18 30.74 -23.55
CA ILE A 204 48.31 30.97 -24.46
C ILE A 204 48.30 32.37 -25.02
N LEU A 205 49.47 32.90 -25.37
CA LEU A 205 49.65 34.16 -26.07
C LEU A 205 50.20 33.90 -27.47
N VAL A 206 49.51 34.49 -28.48
CA VAL A 206 49.94 34.39 -29.87
C VAL A 206 50.07 35.78 -30.50
N ASP A 207 50.93 35.88 -31.48
CA ASP A 207 51.13 37.10 -32.26
C ASP A 207 50.10 37.21 -33.42
N GLN A 208 50.20 38.33 -34.18
CA GLN A 208 49.36 38.61 -35.36
C GLN A 208 49.54 37.60 -36.50
N ASN A 209 50.65 36.84 -36.52
CA ASN A 209 50.95 35.83 -37.54
C ASN A 209 50.63 34.43 -37.02
N SER A 210 49.94 34.35 -35.88
CA SER A 210 49.59 33.09 -35.24
C SER A 210 50.78 32.29 -34.66
N ALA A 211 51.93 32.97 -34.41
CA ALA A 211 53.04 32.36 -33.74
C ALA A 211 52.81 32.36 -32.21
N VAL A 212 53.04 31.22 -31.55
CA VAL A 212 52.91 31.09 -30.11
C VAL A 212 54.05 31.79 -29.39
N LEU A 213 53.73 32.78 -28.57
CA LEU A 213 54.68 33.57 -27.82
C LEU A 213 54.87 33.08 -26.41
N ILE A 214 53.83 32.70 -25.74
CA ILE A 214 53.84 32.11 -24.41
C ILE A 214 52.91 30.89 -24.41
N ASN A 215 53.47 29.78 -23.95
CA ASN A 215 52.77 28.53 -23.75
C ASN A 215 53.23 27.89 -22.43
N PRO A 216 52.50 27.99 -21.34
CA PRO A 216 52.88 27.40 -20.07
C PRO A 216 52.82 25.87 -20.04
N ASP A 217 51.99 25.24 -20.92
CA ASP A 217 51.79 23.79 -20.96
C ASP A 217 51.92 23.26 -22.39
N TYR A 218 53.10 22.75 -22.70
CA TYR A 218 53.49 22.43 -24.08
C TYR A 218 52.78 21.22 -24.72
N GLU A 219 52.24 20.28 -23.91
CA GLU A 219 51.74 19.01 -24.47
C GLU A 219 50.27 19.10 -24.97
N ASN A 220 49.44 19.93 -24.38
CA ASN A 220 47.97 19.96 -24.68
C ASN A 220 47.51 21.12 -25.57
N GLU A 221 48.37 22.05 -25.91
CA GLU A 221 47.95 23.35 -26.43
C GLU A 221 47.93 23.50 -27.95
N GLN A 222 48.68 22.70 -28.64
CA GLN A 222 48.68 22.78 -30.11
C GLN A 222 47.28 22.47 -30.66
N LYS A 223 46.55 21.55 -30.00
CA LYS A 223 45.18 21.18 -30.35
C LYS A 223 44.16 22.30 -30.02
N THR A 224 44.34 22.97 -28.88
CA THR A 224 43.52 24.12 -28.50
C THR A 224 43.75 25.31 -29.43
N TYR A 225 45.01 25.51 -29.83
CA TYR A 225 45.37 26.56 -30.76
C TYR A 225 44.71 26.38 -32.12
N VAL A 226 44.75 25.17 -32.69
CA VAL A 226 44.07 24.89 -33.98
C VAL A 226 42.60 25.17 -33.90
N ALA A 227 41.95 24.80 -32.80
CA ALA A 227 40.54 25.08 -32.58
C ALA A 227 40.23 26.59 -32.39
N ALA A 228 41.20 27.38 -31.87
CA ALA A 228 41.05 28.82 -31.68
C ALA A 228 41.30 29.63 -32.95
N GLN A 229 41.95 29.06 -33.97
CA GLN A 229 42.31 29.78 -35.18
C GLN A 229 41.09 30.41 -35.89
N SER A 230 40.02 29.68 -35.99
CA SER A 230 38.79 30.19 -36.60
C SER A 230 38.19 31.37 -35.80
N LEU A 231 38.38 31.39 -34.48
CA LEU A 231 37.96 32.49 -33.62
C LEU A 231 38.85 33.71 -33.80
N ILE A 232 40.20 33.52 -33.91
CA ILE A 232 41.13 34.58 -34.21
C ILE A 232 40.77 35.23 -35.55
N ASP A 233 40.56 34.42 -36.57
CA ASP A 233 40.19 34.90 -37.90
C ASP A 233 38.86 35.65 -37.89
N SER A 234 37.96 35.31 -37.00
CA SER A 234 36.65 36.00 -36.88
C SER A 234 36.73 37.42 -36.31
N ILE A 235 37.84 37.76 -35.58
CA ILE A 235 38.02 39.08 -34.96
C ILE A 235 39.22 39.84 -35.53
N LYS A 236 40.08 39.18 -36.31
CA LYS A 236 41.35 39.75 -36.83
C LYS A 236 41.15 41.07 -37.57
N ASP A 237 40.20 41.13 -38.46
CA ASP A 237 39.95 42.26 -39.37
C ASP A 237 38.73 43.09 -38.99
N LYS A 238 38.08 42.80 -37.81
CA LYS A 238 36.93 43.56 -37.34
C LYS A 238 37.37 44.70 -36.42
N GLU A 239 37.05 45.93 -36.78
CA GLU A 239 37.20 47.08 -35.88
C GLU A 239 36.15 47.03 -34.76
N GLY A 240 36.59 47.25 -33.50
CA GLY A 240 35.72 47.33 -32.33
C GLY A 240 35.29 46.01 -31.76
N VAL A 241 35.75 44.87 -32.28
CA VAL A 241 35.52 43.54 -31.69
C VAL A 241 36.84 43.01 -31.12
N ASP A 242 37.03 43.18 -29.82
CA ASP A 242 38.26 42.81 -29.15
C ASP A 242 38.18 41.40 -28.54
N ASN A 243 37.01 40.80 -28.47
CA ASN A 243 36.87 39.45 -27.88
C ASN A 243 35.80 38.62 -28.61
N THR A 244 35.97 37.32 -28.50
CA THR A 244 34.99 36.33 -28.96
C THR A 244 35.15 35.06 -28.15
N GLN A 245 34.05 34.30 -28.03
CA GLN A 245 34.03 33.02 -27.33
C GLN A 245 33.20 32.00 -28.09
N SER A 246 33.59 30.76 -28.06
CA SER A 246 32.83 29.65 -28.63
C SER A 246 33.14 28.33 -27.90
N LEU A 247 32.19 27.41 -28.00
CA LEU A 247 32.41 26.02 -27.67
C LEU A 247 32.98 25.32 -28.91
N ALA A 248 34.21 24.82 -28.83
CA ALA A 248 34.88 24.14 -29.92
C ALA A 248 35.07 22.65 -29.60
N GLU A 249 34.93 21.82 -30.61
CA GLU A 249 35.22 20.39 -30.52
C GLU A 249 36.70 20.21 -30.79
N THR A 250 37.43 19.59 -29.84
CA THR A 250 38.85 19.27 -29.95
C THR A 250 39.03 17.74 -29.82
N GLU A 251 40.19 17.22 -30.19
CA GLU A 251 40.47 15.79 -30.04
C GLU A 251 40.35 15.28 -28.59
N ASP A 252 40.55 16.17 -27.60
CA ASP A 252 40.42 15.86 -26.16
C ASP A 252 39.00 16.14 -25.62
N GLY A 253 38.03 16.35 -26.49
CA GLY A 253 36.64 16.69 -26.14
C GLY A 253 36.31 18.15 -26.36
N ARG A 254 35.13 18.55 -25.89
CA ARG A 254 34.66 19.94 -26.03
C ARG A 254 35.34 20.88 -25.05
N LYS A 255 35.78 22.03 -25.57
CA LYS A 255 36.39 23.10 -24.77
C LYS A 255 35.67 24.44 -25.01
N PHE A 256 35.48 25.20 -23.95
CA PHE A 256 35.08 26.62 -24.03
C PHE A 256 36.37 27.40 -24.34
N ILE A 257 36.43 28.04 -25.49
CA ILE A 257 37.58 28.81 -25.94
C ILE A 257 37.16 30.29 -26.00
N SER A 258 37.94 31.15 -25.31
CA SER A 258 37.81 32.61 -25.35
C SER A 258 39.06 33.19 -25.93
N VAL A 259 38.91 34.12 -26.86
CA VAL A 259 39.98 34.83 -27.54
C VAL A 259 39.81 36.34 -27.32
N HIS A 260 40.86 37.01 -26.86
CA HIS A 260 40.90 38.46 -26.69
C HIS A 260 42.08 39.06 -27.48
N LYS A 261 41.76 40.05 -28.32
CA LYS A 261 42.71 40.80 -29.13
C LYS A 261 43.19 42.02 -28.35
N THR A 262 44.51 42.17 -28.15
CA THR A 262 45.08 43.38 -27.56
C THR A 262 45.26 44.47 -28.60
N LYS A 263 45.50 45.71 -28.18
CA LYS A 263 45.72 46.87 -29.06
C LYS A 263 46.89 46.68 -30.03
N ASP A 264 47.90 45.87 -29.62
CA ASP A 264 49.07 45.61 -30.44
C ASP A 264 48.92 44.36 -31.31
N ASN A 265 47.66 43.88 -31.51
CA ASN A 265 47.35 42.66 -32.27
C ASN A 265 47.97 41.36 -31.71
N LEU A 266 48.13 41.30 -30.39
CA LEU A 266 48.37 40.03 -29.68
C LEU A 266 47.03 39.42 -29.35
N TYR A 267 46.96 38.09 -29.36
CA TYR A 267 45.75 37.34 -29.02
C TYR A 267 46.03 36.47 -27.78
N VAL A 268 45.22 36.70 -26.74
CA VAL A 268 45.20 35.84 -25.57
C VAL A 268 44.08 34.83 -25.73
N ILE A 269 44.43 33.57 -25.70
CA ILE A 269 43.50 32.46 -25.88
C ILE A 269 43.41 31.71 -24.56
N THR A 270 42.21 31.58 -24.04
CA THR A 270 41.94 30.81 -22.82
C THR A 270 40.99 29.68 -23.13
N SER A 271 41.29 28.45 -22.72
CA SER A 271 40.45 27.28 -22.90
C SER A 271 40.13 26.58 -21.59
N VAL A 272 38.91 26.10 -21.47
CA VAL A 272 38.45 25.30 -20.32
C VAL A 272 37.75 24.06 -20.86
N SER A 273 38.11 22.88 -20.36
CA SER A 273 37.48 21.62 -20.74
C SER A 273 36.06 21.54 -20.21
N GLU A 274 35.09 21.24 -21.07
CA GLU A 274 33.70 20.97 -20.68
C GLU A 274 33.59 19.86 -19.64
N ASN A 275 34.38 18.80 -19.81
CA ASN A 275 34.44 17.68 -18.88
C ASN A 275 34.89 18.11 -17.47
N SER A 276 35.86 19.02 -17.36
CA SER A 276 36.31 19.54 -16.08
C SER A 276 35.25 20.36 -15.36
N VAL A 277 34.49 21.16 -16.12
CA VAL A 277 33.36 21.94 -15.60
C VAL A 277 32.28 21.01 -15.08
N PHE A 278 31.94 19.98 -15.83
CA PHE A 278 30.83 19.06 -15.46
C PHE A 278 31.26 17.93 -14.53
N ALA A 279 32.56 17.69 -14.29
CA ALA A 279 33.02 16.64 -13.38
C ALA A 279 32.49 16.80 -11.94
N VAL A 280 32.43 18.02 -11.45
CA VAL A 280 31.90 18.36 -10.12
C VAL A 280 30.38 18.09 -10.08
N ILE A 281 29.67 18.48 -11.15
CA ILE A 281 28.22 18.28 -11.28
C ILE A 281 27.88 16.79 -11.31
N ASN A 282 28.59 16.01 -12.12
CA ASN A 282 28.37 14.57 -12.22
C ASN A 282 28.56 13.87 -10.86
N ARG A 283 29.56 14.28 -10.10
CA ARG A 283 29.81 13.77 -8.74
C ARG A 283 28.66 14.16 -7.78
N THR A 284 28.17 15.38 -7.88
CA THR A 284 27.04 15.87 -7.06
C THR A 284 25.74 15.16 -7.46
N THR A 285 25.47 15.02 -8.75
CA THR A 285 24.31 14.30 -9.27
C THR A 285 24.32 12.83 -8.80
N TYR A 286 25.48 12.18 -8.85
CA TYR A 286 25.62 10.81 -8.35
C TYR A 286 25.30 10.70 -6.84
N ARG A 287 25.75 11.65 -6.02
CA ARG A 287 25.40 11.71 -4.59
C ARG A 287 23.90 11.90 -4.39
N ILE A 288 23.27 12.79 -5.16
CA ILE A 288 21.82 13.01 -5.09
C ILE A 288 21.06 11.71 -5.42
N ILE A 289 21.48 10.98 -6.45
CA ILE A 289 20.89 9.68 -6.80
C ILE A 289 21.01 8.67 -5.66
N LEU A 290 22.21 8.57 -5.04
CA LEU A 290 22.42 7.66 -3.90
C LEU A 290 21.54 8.03 -2.70
N PHE A 291 21.43 9.32 -2.36
CA PHE A 291 20.53 9.79 -1.29
C PHE A 291 19.06 9.52 -1.63
N SER A 292 18.65 9.72 -2.88
CA SER A 292 17.30 9.42 -3.35
C SER A 292 16.96 7.93 -3.22
N LEU A 293 17.90 7.05 -3.57
CA LEU A 293 17.74 5.61 -3.39
C LEU A 293 17.64 5.22 -1.91
N ALA A 294 18.44 5.84 -1.03
CA ALA A 294 18.37 5.60 0.40
C ALA A 294 17.01 6.05 0.98
N ILE A 295 16.52 7.22 0.60
CA ILE A 295 15.20 7.72 1.00
C ILE A 295 14.09 6.80 0.50
N LEU A 296 14.16 6.34 -0.75
CA LEU A 296 13.20 5.38 -1.33
C LEU A 296 13.20 4.07 -0.53
N PHE A 297 14.37 3.54 -0.19
CA PHE A 297 14.47 2.32 0.62
C PHE A 297 13.84 2.50 2.02
N ILE A 298 14.14 3.60 2.70
CA ILE A 298 13.56 3.93 4.01
C ILE A 298 12.04 4.08 3.90
N ALA A 299 11.56 4.75 2.86
CA ALA A 299 10.13 4.94 2.62
C ALA A 299 9.40 3.61 2.39
N ILE A 300 9.95 2.72 1.55
CA ILE A 300 9.39 1.39 1.32
C ILE A 300 9.34 0.59 2.62
N MET A 301 10.39 0.65 3.44
CA MET A 301 10.45 -0.02 4.74
C MET A 301 9.40 0.52 5.70
N ALA A 302 9.26 1.85 5.78
CA ALA A 302 8.24 2.52 6.60
C ALA A 302 6.81 2.14 6.15
N ILE A 303 6.53 2.19 4.83
CA ILE A 303 5.22 1.81 4.27
C ILE A 303 4.91 0.34 4.61
N ARG A 304 5.91 -0.56 4.53
CA ARG A 304 5.73 -1.98 4.86
C ARG A 304 5.40 -2.19 6.34
N LEU A 305 6.04 -1.45 7.25
CA LEU A 305 5.74 -1.49 8.69
C LEU A 305 4.33 -0.95 8.99
N PHE A 306 3.99 0.20 8.42
CA PHE A 306 2.65 0.79 8.55
C PHE A 306 1.56 -0.12 7.98
N SER A 307 1.79 -0.68 6.80
CA SER A 307 0.85 -1.60 6.16
C SER A 307 0.60 -2.85 7.01
N LYS A 308 1.63 -3.39 7.65
CA LYS A 308 1.49 -4.54 8.55
C LYS A 308 0.64 -4.21 9.79
N ASN A 309 0.80 -3.01 10.34
CA ASN A 309 0.08 -2.59 11.55
C ASN A 309 -1.39 -2.19 11.28
N ILE A 310 -1.72 -1.78 10.08
CA ILE A 310 -3.09 -1.38 9.70
C ILE A 310 -3.82 -2.52 8.96
N THR A 311 -3.18 -3.10 7.96
CA THR A 311 -3.87 -4.03 7.04
C THR A 311 -4.15 -5.38 7.69
N ASN A 312 -3.23 -5.91 8.51
CA ASN A 312 -3.44 -7.21 9.15
C ASN A 312 -4.61 -7.19 10.14
N PRO A 313 -4.71 -6.22 11.08
CA PRO A 313 -5.88 -6.14 11.96
C PRO A 313 -7.20 -5.98 11.21
N ILE A 314 -7.22 -5.21 10.12
CA ILE A 314 -8.42 -5.06 9.29
C ILE A 314 -8.79 -6.40 8.61
N ALA A 315 -7.82 -7.17 8.13
CA ALA A 315 -8.05 -8.49 7.57
C ALA A 315 -8.62 -9.44 8.63
N ASP A 316 -8.05 -9.45 9.85
CA ASP A 316 -8.55 -10.23 10.99
C ASP A 316 -10.02 -9.85 11.32
N LEU A 317 -10.38 -8.55 11.22
CA LEU A 317 -11.76 -8.07 11.42
C LEU A 317 -12.71 -8.51 10.29
N VAL A 318 -12.24 -8.55 9.05
CA VAL A 318 -13.04 -9.08 7.92
C VAL A 318 -13.32 -10.57 8.13
N ASP A 319 -12.33 -11.35 8.54
CA ASP A 319 -12.49 -12.76 8.84
C ASP A 319 -13.42 -12.98 10.05
N ALA A 320 -13.31 -12.14 11.09
CA ALA A 320 -14.22 -12.15 12.23
C ALA A 320 -15.66 -11.84 11.83
N SER A 321 -15.87 -10.87 10.93
CA SER A 321 -17.20 -10.57 10.37
C SER A 321 -17.80 -11.76 9.63
N ALA A 322 -16.99 -12.45 8.80
CA ALA A 322 -17.42 -13.64 8.09
C ALA A 322 -17.75 -14.82 9.04
N LYS A 323 -17.06 -14.91 10.18
CA LYS A 323 -17.41 -15.89 11.25
C LYS A 323 -18.74 -15.55 11.89
N ILE A 324 -18.97 -14.28 12.24
CA ILE A 324 -20.26 -13.83 12.80
C ILE A 324 -21.40 -14.13 11.83
N GLU A 325 -21.24 -13.89 10.52
CA GLU A 325 -22.23 -14.21 9.50
C GLU A 325 -22.62 -15.71 9.49
N ARG A 326 -21.65 -16.58 9.78
CA ARG A 326 -21.88 -18.03 9.88
C ARG A 326 -22.42 -18.49 11.23
N GLY A 327 -22.63 -17.57 12.16
CA GLY A 327 -23.08 -17.90 13.52
C GLY A 327 -21.95 -18.34 14.46
N GLU A 328 -20.68 -18.12 14.08
CA GLU A 328 -19.52 -18.42 14.92
C GLU A 328 -19.15 -17.15 15.72
N PHE A 329 -19.69 -17.03 16.94
CA PHE A 329 -19.56 -15.81 17.75
C PHE A 329 -18.32 -15.82 18.67
N GLU A 330 -17.60 -16.93 18.81
CA GLU A 330 -16.33 -16.99 19.54
C GLU A 330 -15.20 -16.50 18.61
N LEU A 331 -14.80 -15.25 18.81
CA LEU A 331 -13.79 -14.59 17.99
C LEU A 331 -12.43 -14.68 18.64
N ASP A 332 -11.46 -15.32 17.98
CA ASP A 332 -10.06 -15.34 18.41
C ASP A 332 -9.27 -14.21 17.76
N ILE A 333 -9.65 -12.97 18.05
CA ILE A 333 -8.95 -11.75 17.65
C ILE A 333 -8.51 -10.99 18.89
N LYS A 334 -7.36 -10.27 18.78
CA LYS A 334 -6.83 -9.46 19.88
C LYS A 334 -6.51 -8.05 19.37
N PRO A 335 -6.80 -7.00 20.16
CA PRO A 335 -6.38 -5.65 19.81
C PRO A 335 -4.84 -5.59 19.81
N ARG A 336 -4.24 -5.33 18.65
CA ARG A 336 -2.78 -5.26 18.45
C ARG A 336 -2.25 -3.83 18.51
N THR A 337 -3.13 -2.85 18.38
CA THR A 337 -2.80 -1.43 18.37
C THR A 337 -3.57 -0.70 19.46
N HIS A 338 -3.09 0.50 19.84
CA HIS A 338 -3.75 1.36 20.85
C HIS A 338 -4.40 2.58 20.19
N ASP A 339 -4.80 2.44 18.94
CA ASP A 339 -5.47 3.43 18.10
C ASP A 339 -6.94 3.03 17.85
N GLU A 340 -7.56 3.70 16.88
CA GLU A 340 -8.94 3.45 16.47
C GLU A 340 -9.15 1.99 16.00
N ILE A 341 -8.12 1.35 15.42
CA ILE A 341 -8.18 -0.05 14.99
C ILE A 341 -8.23 -0.98 16.19
N GLY A 342 -7.44 -0.70 17.23
CA GLY A 342 -7.48 -1.45 18.48
C GLY A 342 -8.82 -1.31 19.19
N LEU A 343 -9.39 -0.10 19.21
CA LEU A 343 -10.73 0.17 19.77
C LEU A 343 -11.80 -0.59 18.96
N LEU A 344 -11.74 -0.54 17.63
CA LEU A 344 -12.66 -1.26 16.75
C LEU A 344 -12.57 -2.77 17.00
N THR A 345 -11.38 -3.32 17.13
CA THR A 345 -11.17 -4.74 17.43
C THR A 345 -11.81 -5.11 18.77
N SER A 346 -11.65 -4.28 19.80
CA SER A 346 -12.26 -4.49 21.11
C SER A 346 -13.79 -4.46 21.03
N SER A 347 -14.36 -3.55 20.24
CA SER A 347 -15.78 -3.44 20.01
C SER A 347 -16.35 -4.68 19.29
N PHE A 348 -15.61 -5.22 18.30
CA PHE A 348 -15.98 -6.47 17.63
C PHE A 348 -15.99 -7.67 18.59
N ILE A 349 -15.00 -7.75 19.48
CA ILE A 349 -14.96 -8.81 20.52
C ILE A 349 -16.19 -8.71 21.44
N GLN A 350 -16.54 -7.50 21.89
CA GLN A 350 -17.73 -7.30 22.73
C GLN A 350 -19.02 -7.65 22.00
N MET A 351 -19.13 -7.27 20.73
CA MET A 351 -20.27 -7.64 19.89
C MET A 351 -20.39 -9.16 19.75
N GLY A 352 -19.27 -9.86 19.46
CA GLY A 352 -19.24 -11.33 19.37
C GLY A 352 -19.72 -11.99 20.68
N LYS A 353 -19.23 -11.52 21.84
CA LYS A 353 -19.67 -12.00 23.16
C LYS A 353 -21.16 -11.78 23.37
N GLY A 354 -21.68 -10.58 23.07
CA GLY A 354 -23.11 -10.29 23.21
C GLY A 354 -23.98 -11.17 22.32
N LEU A 355 -23.52 -11.46 21.07
CA LEU A 355 -24.22 -12.38 20.17
C LEU A 355 -24.17 -13.83 20.68
N ALA A 356 -23.02 -14.28 21.18
CA ALA A 356 -22.87 -15.61 21.78
C ALA A 356 -23.79 -15.80 23.02
N GLU A 357 -23.88 -14.79 23.88
CA GLU A 357 -24.78 -14.79 25.03
C GLU A 357 -26.26 -14.84 24.58
N ARG A 358 -26.62 -14.02 23.57
CA ARG A 358 -27.96 -14.05 22.99
C ARG A 358 -28.29 -15.41 22.39
N GLU A 359 -27.36 -16.03 21.67
CA GLU A 359 -27.53 -17.39 21.12
C GLU A 359 -27.73 -18.41 22.23
N LYS A 360 -26.91 -18.40 23.29
CA LYS A 360 -27.06 -19.27 24.46
C LYS A 360 -28.42 -19.10 25.13
N LEU A 361 -28.90 -17.86 25.27
CA LEU A 361 -30.23 -17.55 25.81
C LEU A 361 -31.30 -18.13 24.90
N MET A 362 -31.22 -17.96 23.58
CA MET A 362 -32.18 -18.51 22.62
C MET A 362 -32.21 -20.04 22.65
N VAL A 363 -31.03 -20.70 22.67
CA VAL A 363 -30.94 -22.16 22.80
C VAL A 363 -31.54 -22.63 24.12
N SER A 364 -31.28 -21.92 25.21
CA SER A 364 -31.88 -22.24 26.52
C SER A 364 -33.38 -22.02 26.52
N PHE A 365 -33.84 -20.90 25.98
CA PHE A 365 -35.26 -20.59 25.88
C PHE A 365 -36.04 -21.60 25.02
N SER A 366 -35.43 -22.08 23.92
CA SER A 366 -36.06 -23.11 23.06
C SER A 366 -36.18 -24.48 23.72
N LYS A 367 -35.50 -24.74 24.87
CA LYS A 367 -35.73 -25.96 25.69
C LYS A 367 -36.98 -25.86 26.57
N PHE A 368 -37.39 -24.64 26.91
CA PHE A 368 -38.57 -24.41 27.75
C PHE A 368 -39.84 -24.11 26.92
N THR A 369 -39.65 -23.79 25.63
CA THR A 369 -40.77 -23.61 24.69
C THR A 369 -40.44 -24.27 23.36
N ASN A 370 -41.41 -24.44 22.47
CA ASN A 370 -41.13 -24.98 21.13
C ASN A 370 -40.24 -24.03 20.32
N LYS A 371 -39.29 -24.58 19.55
CA LYS A 371 -38.33 -23.82 18.75
C LYS A 371 -39.04 -22.85 17.78
N THR A 372 -40.09 -23.29 17.11
CA THR A 372 -40.89 -22.47 16.17
C THR A 372 -41.54 -21.30 16.87
N ILE A 373 -42.10 -21.54 18.06
CA ILE A 373 -42.72 -20.50 18.90
C ILE A 373 -41.66 -19.53 19.40
N ALA A 374 -40.52 -20.01 19.86
CA ALA A 374 -39.40 -19.17 20.30
C ALA A 374 -38.89 -18.26 19.17
N GLN A 375 -38.76 -18.77 17.96
CA GLN A 375 -38.35 -17.99 16.79
C GLN A 375 -39.38 -16.92 16.42
N LYS A 376 -40.67 -17.28 16.37
CA LYS A 376 -41.74 -16.31 16.08
C LYS A 376 -41.90 -15.25 17.17
N ALA A 377 -41.65 -15.61 18.43
CA ALA A 377 -41.62 -14.65 19.52
C ALA A 377 -40.47 -13.65 19.36
N ALA A 378 -39.28 -14.15 18.95
CA ALA A 378 -38.10 -13.33 18.75
C ALA A 378 -38.22 -12.41 17.52
N SER A 379 -38.94 -12.82 16.46
CA SER A 379 -39.21 -11.98 15.28
C SER A 379 -40.38 -11.00 15.48
N GLY A 380 -41.14 -11.11 16.60
CA GLY A 380 -42.30 -10.27 16.85
C GLY A 380 -43.55 -10.66 16.02
N GLU A 381 -43.53 -11.83 15.38
CA GLU A 381 -44.62 -12.33 14.54
C GLU A 381 -45.77 -12.93 15.33
N LEU A 382 -45.57 -13.18 16.62
CA LEU A 382 -46.64 -13.63 17.50
C LEU A 382 -47.51 -12.43 17.95
N ALA A 383 -48.63 -12.24 17.29
CA ALA A 383 -49.59 -11.22 17.71
C ALA A 383 -50.21 -11.56 19.08
N LEU A 384 -50.38 -10.54 19.93
CA LEU A 384 -51.19 -10.64 21.15
C LEU A 384 -52.65 -10.87 20.74
N GLY A 385 -53.22 -11.99 21.20
CA GLY A 385 -54.59 -12.40 20.90
C GLY A 385 -54.65 -13.75 20.20
N GLY A 386 -55.84 -14.36 20.17
CA GLY A 386 -56.03 -15.67 19.54
C GLY A 386 -56.57 -15.53 18.13
N GLU A 387 -56.17 -16.42 17.23
CA GLU A 387 -56.74 -16.56 15.89
C GLU A 387 -57.54 -17.86 15.74
N ASN A 388 -58.63 -17.82 15.01
CA ASN A 388 -59.38 -19.03 14.68
C ASN A 388 -58.63 -19.84 13.65
N ARG A 389 -58.28 -21.09 13.99
CA ARG A 389 -57.60 -22.03 13.10
C ARG A 389 -58.31 -23.40 13.11
N ASN A 390 -58.21 -24.10 12.01
CA ASN A 390 -58.50 -25.54 11.99
C ASN A 390 -57.23 -26.27 12.35
N ALA A 391 -57.23 -27.01 13.46
CA ALA A 391 -56.08 -27.76 13.91
C ALA A 391 -56.44 -29.20 14.25
N THR A 392 -55.45 -30.05 14.24
CA THR A 392 -55.55 -31.42 14.74
C THR A 392 -54.83 -31.50 16.07
N ILE A 393 -55.59 -31.87 17.08
CA ILE A 393 -55.15 -31.93 18.47
C ILE A 393 -54.92 -33.39 18.85
N PHE A 394 -53.83 -33.63 19.51
CA PHE A 394 -53.36 -34.94 19.97
C PHE A 394 -53.13 -34.90 21.46
N PHE A 395 -53.63 -35.90 22.13
CA PHE A 395 -53.29 -36.22 23.51
C PHE A 395 -52.74 -37.63 23.57
N SER A 396 -51.72 -37.84 24.37
CA SER A 396 -51.17 -39.18 24.70
C SER A 396 -50.92 -39.26 26.17
N ASP A 397 -51.27 -40.37 26.79
CA ASP A 397 -51.11 -40.61 28.22
C ASP A 397 -50.55 -42.03 28.49
N ILE A 398 -49.77 -42.19 29.55
CA ILE A 398 -49.18 -43.50 29.94
C ILE A 398 -50.19 -44.24 30.77
N ARG A 399 -50.53 -45.45 30.37
CA ARG A 399 -51.48 -46.28 31.09
C ARG A 399 -50.98 -46.67 32.46
N SER A 400 -51.76 -46.39 33.50
CA SER A 400 -51.45 -46.73 34.91
C SER A 400 -50.13 -46.11 35.40
N PHE A 401 -49.78 -44.94 34.91
CA PHE A 401 -48.54 -44.27 35.34
C PHE A 401 -48.53 -43.95 36.83
N THR A 402 -49.65 -43.48 37.40
CA THR A 402 -49.75 -43.20 38.83
C THR A 402 -49.36 -44.41 39.68
N ALA A 403 -49.93 -45.58 39.40
CA ALA A 403 -49.56 -46.81 40.13
C ALA A 403 -48.12 -47.25 39.87
N MET A 404 -47.59 -47.02 38.69
CA MET A 404 -46.19 -47.32 38.37
C MET A 404 -45.24 -46.37 39.11
N SER A 405 -45.52 -45.09 39.15
CA SER A 405 -44.69 -44.06 39.76
C SER A 405 -44.64 -44.15 41.28
N GLU A 406 -45.72 -44.64 41.94
CA GLU A 406 -45.75 -44.88 43.39
C GLU A 406 -44.70 -45.90 43.84
N THR A 407 -44.28 -46.77 42.95
CA THR A 407 -43.26 -47.81 43.25
C THR A 407 -41.83 -47.39 42.92
N MET A 408 -41.63 -46.20 42.31
CA MET A 408 -40.36 -45.68 41.84
C MET A 408 -39.78 -44.60 42.76
N GLN A 409 -38.46 -44.48 42.83
CA GLN A 409 -37.85 -43.34 43.49
C GLN A 409 -38.05 -42.08 42.63
N PRO A 410 -38.14 -40.89 43.24
CA PRO A 410 -38.38 -39.63 42.48
C PRO A 410 -37.45 -39.39 41.31
N LYS A 411 -36.17 -39.73 41.48
CA LYS A 411 -35.13 -39.62 40.45
C LYS A 411 -35.40 -40.58 39.28
N GLU A 412 -35.83 -41.79 39.56
CA GLU A 412 -36.16 -42.81 38.55
C GLU A 412 -37.41 -42.39 37.75
N VAL A 413 -38.39 -41.75 38.38
CA VAL A 413 -39.57 -41.21 37.71
C VAL A 413 -39.14 -40.14 36.70
N VAL A 414 -38.29 -39.21 37.10
CA VAL A 414 -37.79 -38.14 36.21
C VAL A 414 -36.95 -38.72 35.06
N GLU A 415 -36.04 -39.63 35.32
CA GLU A 415 -35.23 -40.31 34.30
C GLU A 415 -36.10 -41.08 33.30
N PHE A 416 -37.08 -41.82 33.80
CA PHE A 416 -38.05 -42.54 32.98
C PHE A 416 -38.86 -41.58 32.08
N LEU A 417 -39.47 -40.54 32.68
CA LEU A 417 -40.29 -39.57 31.93
C LEU A 417 -39.44 -38.88 30.88
N ASN A 418 -38.23 -38.43 31.21
CA ASN A 418 -37.34 -37.78 30.24
C ASN A 418 -36.97 -38.70 29.06
N ALA A 419 -36.67 -39.97 29.33
CA ALA A 419 -36.37 -40.96 28.29
C ALA A 419 -37.57 -41.28 27.40
N TYR A 420 -38.76 -41.38 28.00
CA TYR A 420 -40.05 -41.59 27.29
C TYR A 420 -40.44 -40.35 26.45
N MET A 421 -40.49 -39.16 27.09
CA MET A 421 -40.88 -37.91 26.45
C MET A 421 -39.97 -37.59 25.25
N THR A 422 -38.66 -37.76 25.41
CA THR A 422 -37.70 -37.52 24.30
C THR A 422 -38.06 -38.33 23.06
N ARG A 423 -38.37 -39.63 23.23
CA ARG A 423 -38.73 -40.51 22.11
C ARG A 423 -40.07 -40.16 21.47
N MET A 424 -41.08 -39.80 22.28
CA MET A 424 -42.42 -39.49 21.81
C MET A 424 -42.43 -38.13 21.10
N VAL A 425 -41.77 -37.11 21.66
CA VAL A 425 -41.60 -35.79 21.07
C VAL A 425 -40.85 -35.84 19.74
N GLU A 426 -39.89 -36.74 19.60
CA GLU A 426 -39.24 -36.94 18.29
C GLU A 426 -40.22 -37.39 17.22
N CYS A 427 -41.24 -38.18 17.52
CA CYS A 427 -42.29 -38.56 16.59
C CYS A 427 -43.16 -37.36 16.17
N VAL A 428 -43.51 -36.49 17.12
CA VAL A 428 -44.23 -35.24 16.85
C VAL A 428 -43.42 -34.32 15.95
N ASN A 429 -42.14 -34.09 16.27
CA ASN A 429 -41.28 -33.20 15.49
C ASN A 429 -41.06 -33.70 14.06
N LYS A 430 -40.89 -35.01 13.87
CA LYS A 430 -40.68 -35.61 12.53
C LYS A 430 -41.88 -35.45 11.61
N THR A 431 -43.07 -35.19 12.17
CA THR A 431 -44.30 -35.01 11.43
C THR A 431 -44.78 -33.55 11.42
N ASN A 432 -43.86 -32.58 11.70
CA ASN A 432 -44.16 -31.16 11.79
C ASN A 432 -45.22 -30.78 12.82
N GLY A 433 -45.36 -31.56 13.86
CA GLY A 433 -46.22 -31.24 15.00
C GLY A 433 -45.51 -30.35 16.01
N VAL A 434 -46.27 -29.63 16.77
CA VAL A 434 -45.82 -28.78 17.88
C VAL A 434 -46.29 -29.37 19.18
N VAL A 435 -45.35 -29.71 20.09
CA VAL A 435 -45.75 -30.04 21.46
C VAL A 435 -46.21 -28.76 22.15
N ASP A 436 -47.46 -28.75 22.55
CA ASP A 436 -48.04 -27.64 23.29
C ASP A 436 -47.53 -27.66 24.74
N LYS A 437 -47.80 -28.73 25.46
CA LYS A 437 -47.40 -28.89 26.87
C LYS A 437 -47.37 -30.35 27.31
N TYR A 438 -46.73 -30.59 28.44
CA TYR A 438 -46.81 -31.81 29.20
C TYR A 438 -47.82 -31.61 30.35
N ILE A 439 -48.66 -32.58 30.56
CA ILE A 439 -49.63 -32.56 31.67
C ILE A 439 -49.40 -33.82 32.48
N GLY A 440 -48.45 -33.74 33.44
CA GLY A 440 -47.95 -34.93 34.15
C GLY A 440 -47.17 -35.85 33.19
N ASP A 441 -47.66 -37.04 32.96
CA ASP A 441 -47.12 -38.02 31.99
C ASP A 441 -47.79 -37.92 30.61
N ALA A 442 -48.80 -37.05 30.46
CA ALA A 442 -49.47 -36.83 29.18
C ALA A 442 -48.73 -35.80 28.29
N ILE A 443 -48.79 -36.02 27.00
CA ILE A 443 -48.32 -35.13 25.97
C ILE A 443 -49.52 -34.53 25.22
N MET A 444 -49.60 -33.19 25.18
CA MET A 444 -50.48 -32.51 24.27
C MET A 444 -49.66 -31.97 23.09
N ALA A 445 -50.07 -32.31 21.86
CA ALA A 445 -49.42 -31.83 20.64
C ALA A 445 -50.49 -31.35 19.62
N VAL A 446 -50.06 -30.47 18.73
CA VAL A 446 -50.95 -29.81 17.77
C VAL A 446 -50.31 -29.77 16.38
N TRP A 447 -51.09 -30.01 15.34
CA TRP A 447 -50.76 -29.79 13.94
C TRP A 447 -51.77 -28.76 13.37
N GLY A 448 -51.30 -27.83 12.55
CA GLY A 448 -52.13 -26.74 12.01
C GLY A 448 -52.00 -25.41 12.76
N ALA A 449 -51.30 -25.39 13.91
CA ALA A 449 -50.95 -24.19 14.67
C ALA A 449 -49.57 -24.34 15.32
N PRO A 450 -48.71 -23.29 15.34
CA PRO A 450 -48.87 -21.98 14.69
C PRO A 450 -48.76 -22.00 13.16
N GLU A 451 -48.36 -23.13 12.60
CA GLU A 451 -48.24 -23.34 11.15
C GLU A 451 -48.94 -24.63 10.73
N SER A 452 -49.55 -24.61 9.55
CA SER A 452 -50.16 -25.80 8.92
C SER A 452 -49.20 -26.39 7.90
N ALA A 453 -49.27 -27.72 7.73
CA ALA A 453 -48.52 -28.41 6.68
C ALA A 453 -49.12 -28.17 5.28
N GLY A 454 -50.10 -27.30 5.14
CA GLY A 454 -50.70 -26.87 3.88
C GLY A 454 -52.20 -27.19 3.74
N SER A 455 -52.73 -28.15 4.49
CA SER A 455 -54.17 -28.45 4.56
C SER A 455 -54.56 -29.14 5.85
N PRO A 456 -55.80 -29.01 6.32
CA PRO A 456 -56.30 -29.73 7.50
C PRO A 456 -56.21 -31.26 7.35
N ALA A 457 -56.36 -31.78 6.14
CA ALA A 457 -56.20 -33.20 5.84
C ALA A 457 -54.73 -33.68 6.02
N LEU A 458 -53.76 -32.86 5.62
CA LEU A 458 -52.35 -33.17 5.79
C LEU A 458 -51.93 -33.07 7.26
N ASP A 459 -52.44 -32.06 7.99
CA ASP A 459 -52.23 -31.91 9.42
C ASP A 459 -52.81 -33.11 10.20
N ALA A 460 -54.02 -33.60 9.87
CA ALA A 460 -54.61 -34.79 10.44
C ALA A 460 -53.81 -36.07 10.12
N LEU A 461 -53.37 -36.22 8.88
CA LEU A 461 -52.53 -37.36 8.46
C LEU A 461 -51.20 -37.38 9.21
N ASN A 462 -50.56 -36.22 9.37
CA ASN A 462 -49.33 -36.07 10.12
C ASN A 462 -49.51 -36.44 11.60
N ALA A 463 -50.58 -36.01 12.23
CA ALA A 463 -50.92 -36.37 13.62
C ALA A 463 -51.11 -37.88 13.80
N VAL A 464 -51.83 -38.52 12.90
CA VAL A 464 -52.02 -39.97 12.93
C VAL A 464 -50.71 -40.72 12.63
N THR A 465 -49.91 -40.19 11.71
CA THR A 465 -48.57 -40.74 11.42
C THR A 465 -47.64 -40.66 12.67
N ALA A 466 -47.68 -39.55 13.41
CA ALA A 466 -46.95 -39.42 14.67
C ALA A 466 -47.38 -40.48 15.68
N ALA A 467 -48.70 -40.70 15.85
CA ALA A 467 -49.18 -41.74 16.75
C ALA A 467 -48.73 -43.14 16.35
N LEU A 468 -48.76 -43.45 15.07
CA LEU A 468 -48.27 -44.74 14.55
C LEU A 468 -46.73 -44.88 14.75
N MET A 469 -45.97 -43.82 14.57
CA MET A 469 -44.53 -43.79 14.90
C MET A 469 -44.29 -43.98 16.39
N MET A 470 -45.11 -43.41 17.25
CA MET A 470 -45.04 -43.60 18.70
C MET A 470 -45.29 -45.08 19.06
N ARG A 471 -46.25 -45.76 18.43
CA ARG A 471 -46.50 -47.20 18.61
C ARG A 471 -45.22 -48.01 18.34
N VAL A 472 -44.52 -47.73 17.22
CA VAL A 472 -43.26 -48.40 16.85
C VAL A 472 -42.14 -48.04 17.84
N SER A 473 -42.00 -46.76 18.17
CA SER A 473 -40.98 -46.27 19.11
C SER A 473 -41.18 -46.87 20.51
N LEU A 474 -42.43 -47.00 20.95
CA LEU A 474 -42.79 -47.61 22.23
C LEU A 474 -42.49 -49.11 22.23
N PHE A 475 -42.69 -49.83 21.12
CA PHE A 475 -42.31 -51.21 21.00
C PHE A 475 -40.82 -51.40 21.25
N HIS A 476 -39.96 -50.61 20.59
CA HIS A 476 -38.52 -50.66 20.84
C HIS A 476 -38.13 -50.21 22.26
N PHE A 477 -38.81 -49.21 22.81
CA PHE A 477 -38.63 -48.80 24.20
C PHE A 477 -38.94 -49.93 25.19
N ASN A 478 -40.01 -50.66 24.94
CA ASN A 478 -40.43 -51.82 25.76
C ASN A 478 -39.47 -53.01 25.61
N GLN A 479 -38.88 -53.24 24.45
CA GLN A 479 -37.80 -54.24 24.30
C GLN A 479 -36.62 -53.93 25.23
N SER A 480 -36.14 -52.69 25.21
CA SER A 480 -35.07 -52.24 26.08
C SER A 480 -35.41 -52.33 27.58
N ARG A 481 -36.67 -52.11 27.94
CA ARG A 481 -37.19 -52.29 29.32
C ARG A 481 -37.22 -53.73 29.73
N LYS A 482 -37.64 -54.63 28.84
CA LYS A 482 -37.68 -56.08 29.05
C LYS A 482 -36.29 -56.66 29.32
N GLU A 483 -35.28 -56.20 28.59
CA GLU A 483 -33.88 -56.59 28.78
C GLU A 483 -33.37 -56.19 30.17
N ARG A 484 -33.95 -55.14 30.78
CA ARG A 484 -33.63 -54.68 32.15
C ARG A 484 -34.57 -55.29 33.21
N GLY A 485 -35.44 -56.22 32.84
CA GLY A 485 -36.41 -56.80 33.76
C GLY A 485 -37.56 -55.87 34.19
N LEU A 486 -37.80 -54.78 33.48
CA LEU A 486 -38.81 -53.79 33.79
C LEU A 486 -40.12 -54.09 33.04
N ALA A 487 -41.26 -53.75 33.65
CA ALA A 487 -42.56 -53.95 33.07
C ALA A 487 -42.75 -53.09 31.79
N PRO A 488 -43.47 -53.60 30.78
CA PRO A 488 -43.75 -52.83 29.55
C PRO A 488 -44.70 -51.65 29.85
N VAL A 489 -44.50 -50.57 29.12
CA VAL A 489 -45.31 -49.37 29.17
C VAL A 489 -46.34 -49.39 28.02
N ARG A 490 -47.56 -48.96 28.28
CA ARG A 490 -48.62 -48.80 27.28
C ARG A 490 -49.06 -47.37 27.27
N ILE A 491 -49.49 -46.89 26.10
CA ILE A 491 -50.03 -45.52 25.95
C ILE A 491 -51.42 -45.54 25.34
N GLY A 492 -52.17 -44.48 25.55
CA GLY A 492 -53.35 -44.16 24.76
C GLY A 492 -53.08 -42.86 23.99
N CYS A 493 -53.53 -42.81 22.75
CA CYS A 493 -53.50 -41.60 21.92
C CYS A 493 -54.90 -41.25 21.45
N GLY A 494 -55.30 -40.00 21.67
CA GLY A 494 -56.60 -39.49 21.21
C GLY A 494 -56.37 -38.31 20.26
N ILE A 495 -57.00 -38.37 19.08
CA ILE A 495 -56.81 -37.35 18.04
C ILE A 495 -58.15 -36.82 17.59
N ASN A 496 -58.27 -35.50 17.59
CA ASN A 496 -59.46 -34.79 17.07
C ASN A 496 -59.05 -33.59 16.23
N SER A 497 -59.72 -33.40 15.09
CA SER A 497 -59.51 -32.26 14.22
C SER A 497 -60.74 -31.32 14.30
N GLY A 498 -60.49 -30.04 14.38
CA GLY A 498 -61.59 -29.08 14.43
C GLY A 498 -61.14 -27.63 14.64
N PRO A 499 -62.08 -26.70 14.69
CA PRO A 499 -61.80 -25.30 14.95
C PRO A 499 -61.32 -25.08 16.39
N VAL A 500 -60.27 -24.28 16.52
CA VAL A 500 -59.66 -23.86 17.78
C VAL A 500 -59.31 -22.38 17.73
N VAL A 501 -59.14 -21.76 18.87
CA VAL A 501 -58.48 -20.46 19.00
C VAL A 501 -57.04 -20.77 19.39
N ALA A 502 -56.09 -20.40 18.51
CA ALA A 502 -54.65 -20.56 18.72
C ALA A 502 -54.01 -19.20 19.00
N GLY A 503 -53.17 -19.08 20.00
CA GLY A 503 -52.50 -17.83 20.29
C GLY A 503 -51.79 -17.80 21.64
N GLN A 504 -51.30 -16.62 21.99
CA GLN A 504 -50.68 -16.36 23.30
C GLN A 504 -51.78 -16.16 24.34
N ILE A 505 -51.88 -17.05 25.27
CA ILE A 505 -52.91 -17.08 26.32
C ILE A 505 -52.22 -17.10 27.68
N GLY A 506 -52.65 -16.22 28.57
CA GLY A 506 -52.09 -16.13 29.90
C GLY A 506 -52.16 -14.73 30.50
N SER A 507 -51.30 -14.46 31.46
CA SER A 507 -51.13 -13.14 32.07
C SER A 507 -49.95 -12.39 31.45
N ASN A 508 -49.83 -11.08 31.70
CA ASN A 508 -48.70 -10.28 31.27
C ASN A 508 -47.33 -10.79 31.77
N GLU A 509 -47.33 -11.55 32.88
CA GLU A 509 -46.11 -12.14 33.45
C GLU A 509 -45.80 -13.54 32.92
N ARG A 510 -46.82 -14.27 32.47
CA ARG A 510 -46.70 -15.63 31.96
C ARG A 510 -47.67 -15.88 30.81
N MET A 511 -47.14 -15.97 29.63
CA MET A 511 -47.84 -16.28 28.41
C MET A 511 -47.44 -17.66 27.90
N GLU A 512 -48.39 -18.45 27.44
CA GLU A 512 -48.15 -19.72 26.74
C GLU A 512 -48.84 -19.64 25.37
N TYR A 513 -48.12 -20.03 24.32
CA TYR A 513 -48.77 -20.25 23.04
C TYR A 513 -49.47 -21.59 23.08
N THR A 514 -50.79 -21.59 23.00
CA THR A 514 -51.60 -22.81 23.12
C THR A 514 -52.85 -22.71 22.26
N VAL A 515 -53.58 -23.83 22.16
CA VAL A 515 -54.87 -23.90 21.50
C VAL A 515 -55.97 -24.16 22.52
N ILE A 516 -57.08 -23.47 22.38
CA ILE A 516 -58.28 -23.68 23.20
C ILE A 516 -59.52 -23.87 22.33
N GLY A 517 -60.47 -24.65 22.81
CA GLY A 517 -61.72 -24.88 22.13
C GLY A 517 -62.29 -26.25 22.46
N ASP A 518 -63.54 -26.48 22.01
CA ASP A 518 -64.27 -27.75 22.20
C ASP A 518 -63.50 -28.93 21.56
N ALA A 519 -62.78 -28.64 20.43
CA ALA A 519 -61.96 -29.63 19.74
C ALA A 519 -60.83 -30.18 20.61
N VAL A 520 -60.24 -29.35 21.50
CA VAL A 520 -59.19 -29.75 22.44
C VAL A 520 -59.74 -30.70 23.51
N ASN A 521 -60.90 -30.33 24.08
CA ASN A 521 -61.54 -31.15 25.08
C ASN A 521 -61.97 -32.51 24.52
N LEU A 522 -62.42 -32.54 23.27
CA LEU A 522 -62.80 -33.78 22.61
C LEU A 522 -61.65 -34.69 22.37
N ALA A 523 -60.48 -34.18 21.96
CA ALA A 523 -59.24 -34.96 21.79
C ALA A 523 -58.79 -35.60 23.10
N SER A 524 -58.81 -34.87 24.23
CA SER A 524 -58.49 -35.39 25.54
C SER A 524 -59.43 -36.51 25.97
N ARG A 525 -60.72 -36.34 25.74
CA ARG A 525 -61.74 -37.36 26.04
C ARG A 525 -61.55 -38.61 25.15
N THR A 526 -61.22 -38.42 23.88
CA THR A 526 -60.90 -39.50 22.94
C THR A 526 -59.73 -40.35 23.43
N GLU A 527 -58.69 -39.69 23.98
CA GLU A 527 -57.55 -40.39 24.57
C GLU A 527 -57.99 -41.36 25.72
N ALA A 528 -58.83 -40.85 26.64
CA ALA A 528 -59.30 -41.63 27.80
C ALA A 528 -60.05 -42.92 27.40
N LEU A 529 -60.70 -42.91 26.24
CA LEU A 529 -61.51 -44.05 25.73
C LEU A 529 -60.64 -45.19 25.16
N ASN A 530 -59.35 -45.00 24.94
CA ASN A 530 -58.47 -46.11 24.55
C ASN A 530 -58.45 -47.21 25.64
N LYS A 531 -58.63 -46.87 26.92
CA LYS A 531 -58.66 -47.83 28.03
C LYS A 531 -59.87 -48.79 27.94
N PRO A 532 -61.15 -48.31 27.88
CA PRO A 532 -62.26 -49.20 27.75
C PRO A 532 -62.35 -49.93 26.42
N PHE A 533 -61.87 -49.35 25.32
CA PHE A 533 -61.82 -49.99 23.99
C PHE A 533 -60.65 -50.94 23.78
N ALA A 534 -59.70 -51.04 24.72
CA ALA A 534 -58.48 -51.80 24.62
C ALA A 534 -57.72 -51.51 23.32
N THR A 535 -57.51 -50.20 23.04
CA THR A 535 -56.81 -49.66 21.90
C THR A 535 -55.67 -48.76 22.36
N ASP A 536 -54.83 -48.33 21.45
CA ASP A 536 -53.72 -47.37 21.69
C ASP A 536 -53.91 -46.05 20.90
N ILE A 537 -54.61 -46.05 19.79
CA ILE A 537 -54.84 -44.85 18.97
C ILE A 537 -56.30 -44.75 18.56
N LEU A 538 -56.99 -43.74 19.04
CA LEU A 538 -58.34 -43.41 18.67
C LEU A 538 -58.42 -42.04 17.95
N ILE A 539 -59.20 -41.98 16.89
CA ILE A 539 -59.52 -40.75 16.20
C ILE A 539 -61.02 -40.53 16.18
N THR A 540 -61.44 -39.27 16.18
CA THR A 540 -62.87 -38.89 16.04
C THR A 540 -63.29 -38.95 14.58
N GLU A 541 -64.61 -38.94 14.35
CA GLU A 541 -65.20 -38.85 13.02
C GLU A 541 -64.72 -37.64 12.23
N ASN A 542 -64.52 -36.49 12.90
CA ASN A 542 -63.94 -35.28 12.26
C ASN A 542 -62.56 -35.54 11.65
N THR A 543 -61.68 -36.21 12.40
CA THR A 543 -60.34 -36.55 11.93
C THR A 543 -60.41 -37.61 10.83
N TYR A 544 -61.23 -38.63 11.04
CA TYR A 544 -61.40 -39.71 10.06
C TYR A 544 -61.86 -39.20 8.71
N ASN A 545 -62.85 -38.31 8.68
CA ASN A 545 -63.39 -37.75 7.44
C ASN A 545 -62.34 -36.98 6.61
N LEU A 546 -61.31 -36.43 7.25
CA LEU A 546 -60.21 -35.73 6.58
C LEU A 546 -59.22 -36.72 5.91
N ILE A 547 -59.13 -37.96 6.42
CA ILE A 547 -58.07 -38.89 6.02
C ILE A 547 -58.54 -40.32 5.71
N LYS A 548 -59.83 -40.53 5.51
CA LYS A 548 -60.48 -41.86 5.35
C LYS A 548 -59.79 -42.74 4.31
N ASP A 549 -59.31 -42.16 3.22
CA ASP A 549 -58.67 -42.91 2.14
C ASP A 549 -57.15 -43.20 2.40
N LYS A 550 -56.63 -42.73 3.53
CA LYS A 550 -55.20 -42.81 3.86
C LYS A 550 -54.92 -43.70 5.09
N VAL A 551 -55.96 -44.14 5.79
CA VAL A 551 -55.84 -44.93 7.02
C VAL A 551 -56.71 -46.17 7.00
N ILE A 552 -56.24 -47.24 7.65
CA ILE A 552 -57.00 -48.44 7.96
C ILE A 552 -57.48 -48.31 9.40
N VAL A 553 -58.77 -48.34 9.61
CA VAL A 553 -59.40 -48.17 10.95
C VAL A 553 -60.46 -49.20 11.22
N GLU A 554 -60.82 -49.35 12.44
CA GLU A 554 -62.01 -50.09 12.90
C GLU A 554 -62.94 -49.14 13.63
N GLU A 555 -64.22 -49.16 13.29
CA GLU A 555 -65.24 -48.32 13.92
C GLU A 555 -65.53 -48.86 15.32
N MET A 556 -65.52 -47.98 16.32
CA MET A 556 -65.81 -48.31 17.71
C MET A 556 -67.28 -48.01 18.02
N PRO A 557 -67.84 -48.68 19.04
CA PRO A 557 -69.15 -48.33 19.52
C PRO A 557 -69.34 -46.83 19.82
N GLY A 558 -70.48 -46.28 19.52
CA GLY A 558 -70.82 -44.88 19.75
C GLY A 558 -70.64 -44.50 21.24
N VAL A 559 -70.19 -43.28 21.50
CA VAL A 559 -69.99 -42.83 22.88
C VAL A 559 -70.69 -41.54 23.15
N HIS A 560 -71.57 -41.54 24.17
CA HIS A 560 -72.09 -40.33 24.71
C HIS A 560 -71.14 -39.66 25.66
N VAL A 561 -70.70 -38.47 25.29
CA VAL A 561 -69.70 -37.70 26.08
C VAL A 561 -70.45 -36.57 26.79
N LYS A 562 -70.13 -36.36 28.07
CA LYS A 562 -70.80 -35.27 28.86
C LYS A 562 -70.69 -33.93 28.12
N GLY A 563 -71.88 -33.32 27.86
CA GLY A 563 -71.95 -32.03 27.15
C GLY A 563 -72.14 -32.12 25.63
N LYS A 564 -72.38 -33.32 25.06
CA LYS A 564 -72.78 -33.54 23.67
C LYS A 564 -74.13 -34.30 23.71
N THR A 565 -75.06 -33.90 22.86
CA THR A 565 -76.42 -34.55 22.76
C THR A 565 -76.33 -35.83 21.97
N ASP A 566 -75.51 -35.89 20.94
CA ASP A 566 -75.38 -37.04 20.06
C ASP A 566 -74.17 -37.90 20.38
N ALA A 567 -74.29 -39.21 20.15
CA ALA A 567 -73.17 -40.12 20.29
C ALA A 567 -72.10 -39.78 19.26
N ILE A 568 -70.86 -39.73 19.76
CA ILE A 568 -69.69 -39.44 18.89
C ILE A 568 -69.17 -40.75 18.35
N LYS A 569 -68.98 -40.83 17.03
CA LYS A 569 -68.36 -41.93 16.37
C LYS A 569 -66.80 -41.79 16.50
N MET A 570 -66.16 -42.90 16.83
CA MET A 570 -64.73 -43.01 17.00
C MET A 570 -64.19 -44.18 16.23
N PHE A 571 -62.93 -44.06 15.82
CA PHE A 571 -62.27 -45.07 14.99
C PHE A 571 -60.90 -45.41 15.61
N ALA A 572 -60.69 -46.73 15.79
CA ALA A 572 -59.36 -47.23 16.21
C ALA A 572 -58.45 -47.33 15.00
N VAL A 573 -57.26 -46.69 15.06
CA VAL A 573 -56.30 -46.66 13.95
C VAL A 573 -55.48 -47.94 13.96
N ILE A 574 -55.63 -48.69 12.89
CA ILE A 574 -54.85 -49.92 12.68
C ILE A 574 -53.52 -49.59 12.03
N ASN A 575 -53.56 -48.94 10.83
CA ASN A 575 -52.34 -48.60 10.05
C ASN A 575 -52.65 -47.50 9.02
N LEU A 576 -51.60 -47.07 8.31
CA LEU A 576 -51.76 -46.30 7.07
C LEU A 576 -52.19 -47.20 5.93
N ALA A 577 -53.00 -46.67 5.02
CA ALA A 577 -53.35 -47.38 3.77
C ALA A 577 -52.11 -47.77 2.97
N GLY A 578 -52.12 -49.01 2.43
CA GLY A 578 -50.97 -49.56 1.67
C GLY A 578 -49.88 -50.20 2.55
N LYS A 579 -50.02 -50.24 3.86
CA LYS A 579 -49.15 -51.01 4.77
C LYS A 579 -49.76 -52.39 5.04
N GLU A 580 -48.92 -53.42 5.00
CA GLU A 580 -49.41 -54.81 5.12
C GLU A 580 -49.75 -55.21 6.55
N ARG A 581 -49.00 -54.73 7.58
CA ARG A 581 -49.23 -55.08 8.98
C ARG A 581 -49.03 -53.92 9.94
N PRO A 582 -49.81 -53.81 11.03
CA PRO A 582 -50.99 -54.65 11.35
C PRO A 582 -52.14 -54.39 10.39
N SER A 583 -52.96 -55.42 10.14
CA SER A 583 -54.13 -55.38 9.23
C SER A 583 -55.48 -55.45 9.95
N SER A 584 -55.48 -55.80 11.22
CA SER A 584 -56.69 -55.83 12.04
C SER A 584 -56.43 -55.29 13.47
N ILE A 585 -57.49 -55.01 14.20
CA ILE A 585 -57.43 -54.55 15.61
C ILE A 585 -56.89 -55.62 16.53
N GLU A 586 -57.12 -56.93 16.23
CA GLU A 586 -56.58 -58.04 17.00
C GLU A 586 -55.04 -58.08 16.90
N GLU A 587 -54.49 -57.80 15.71
CA GLU A 587 -53.05 -57.70 15.54
C GLU A 587 -52.48 -56.49 16.33
N VAL A 588 -53.18 -55.35 16.33
CA VAL A 588 -52.81 -54.21 17.18
C VAL A 588 -52.83 -54.58 18.66
N ARG A 589 -53.92 -55.24 19.14
CA ARG A 589 -54.02 -55.70 20.54
C ARG A 589 -52.89 -56.61 20.94
N LYS A 590 -52.46 -57.52 20.07
CA LYS A 590 -51.27 -58.37 20.31
C LYS A 590 -49.99 -57.55 20.45
N ILE A 591 -49.81 -56.52 19.59
CA ILE A 591 -48.62 -55.65 19.63
C ILE A 591 -48.58 -54.86 20.94
N ILE A 592 -49.70 -54.31 21.36
CA ILE A 592 -49.77 -53.50 22.59
C ILE A 592 -49.96 -54.33 23.89
N GLY A 593 -50.08 -55.63 23.75
CA GLY A 593 -50.22 -56.56 24.88
C GLY A 593 -51.51 -56.40 25.69
N THR A 594 -52.65 -56.31 24.97
CA THR A 594 -53.96 -56.19 25.61
C THR A 594 -54.94 -57.22 25.01
N ALA A 595 -55.96 -57.62 25.80
CA ALA A 595 -57.05 -58.47 25.33
C ALA A 595 -58.23 -57.66 24.83
N ALA A 596 -59.12 -58.28 24.05
CA ALA A 596 -60.35 -57.66 23.63
C ALA A 596 -61.16 -57.22 24.86
N PRO A 597 -61.80 -56.06 24.82
CA PRO A 597 -62.59 -55.54 25.95
C PRO A 597 -63.89 -56.26 26.10
N ASP A 598 -64.34 -56.45 27.37
CA ASP A 598 -65.68 -56.83 27.72
C ASP A 598 -66.52 -55.53 27.92
N LEU A 599 -67.12 -55.07 26.85
CA LEU A 599 -67.89 -53.78 26.85
C LEU A 599 -69.09 -53.78 27.81
N ALA A 600 -69.68 -54.95 28.12
CA ALA A 600 -70.76 -55.04 29.04
C ALA A 600 -70.34 -54.70 30.49
N LYS A 601 -69.12 -55.02 30.88
CA LYS A 601 -68.58 -54.68 32.21
C LYS A 601 -68.12 -53.22 32.30
N VAL A 602 -67.77 -52.61 31.18
CA VAL A 602 -67.32 -51.22 31.19
C VAL A 602 -68.38 -50.23 31.56
N ASN A 603 -69.65 -50.52 31.30
CA ASN A 603 -70.81 -49.62 31.59
C ASN A 603 -71.35 -49.73 33.00
N THR A 604 -70.93 -50.71 33.81
CA THR A 604 -71.56 -50.98 35.11
C THR A 604 -70.81 -50.38 36.31
N ASP A 605 -69.57 -49.92 36.16
CA ASP A 605 -68.75 -49.63 37.33
C ASP A 605 -68.34 -48.16 37.48
N ASP A 606 -69.22 -47.16 37.51
CA ASP A 606 -68.96 -45.86 38.13
C ASP A 606 -69.92 -44.75 37.76
N GLU A 607 -70.63 -44.16 38.72
CA GLU A 607 -71.48 -42.96 38.58
C GLU A 607 -70.65 -41.68 38.25
N GLU A 608 -69.29 -41.72 38.32
CA GLU A 608 -68.39 -40.57 38.01
C GLU A 608 -67.85 -40.57 36.58
N LYS A 609 -68.22 -41.52 35.71
CA LYS A 609 -67.67 -41.59 34.37
C LYS A 609 -68.10 -40.42 33.49
N LYS A 610 -67.13 -39.74 32.89
CA LYS A 610 -67.32 -38.62 31.96
C LYS A 610 -67.91 -39.04 30.60
N TYR A 611 -68.26 -40.34 30.42
CA TYR A 611 -68.71 -40.94 29.17
C TYR A 611 -69.62 -42.19 29.40
N LYS A 612 -70.46 -42.49 28.41
CA LYS A 612 -71.30 -43.73 28.36
C LYS A 612 -71.14 -44.33 26.97
N ILE A 613 -70.78 -45.63 26.91
CA ILE A 613 -70.58 -46.37 25.64
C ILE A 613 -71.94 -46.99 25.26
N GLU A 614 -72.33 -46.85 23.97
CA GLU A 614 -73.46 -47.56 23.42
C GLU A 614 -73.11 -49.05 23.30
N GLY A 615 -73.87 -49.93 23.97
CA GLY A 615 -73.62 -51.36 23.97
C GLY A 615 -74.51 -52.08 23.03
#